data_4cf5f5eaf747973248747c85853bb6e3
#
_entry.id   4cf5f5eaf747973248747c85853bb6e3
#
_cell.length_a   1.000
_cell.length_b   1.000
_cell.length_c   1.000
_cell.angle_alpha   90.00
_cell.angle_beta   90.00
_cell.angle_gamma   90.00
#
_symmetry.space_group_name_H-M   'P 1'
#
loop_
_entity.id
_entity.type
_entity.pdbx_description
1 polymer ?
#
loop_
_entity_poly.entity_id
_entity_poly.type
_entity_poly.pdbx_seq_one_letter_code
_entity_poly.pdbx_strand_id
1 'polypeptide(L)'
;MKKFVPLFFFLCVGFTFGQKKELKKAEKLFETGDVQAASAILESSAALFDAADDKVKASLTFLEGKIAQSNEDFETAYSKFESLKGNSTVSSQLPQQMTAFSAAVVNSAIADNEAGAFAASASKLYLAYNLDKETNKDYLYYAASSAVNANDYTLALEYYNEL
;
A
#
# COMPACT_ATOMS: atom_id res chain seq x y z
N MET A 1 3.07 44.86 -37.36
CA MET A 1 3.65 43.67 -36.71
C MET A 1 2.79 43.31 -35.53
N LYS A 2 1.90 42.31 -35.68
CA LYS A 2 0.98 41.86 -34.62
C LYS A 2 1.74 40.87 -33.72
N LYS A 3 1.89 41.23 -32.43
CA LYS A 3 2.52 40.37 -31.43
C LYS A 3 1.57 39.25 -31.08
N PHE A 4 1.88 38.02 -31.51
CA PHE A 4 1.25 36.78 -31.05
C PHE A 4 1.73 36.52 -29.61
N VAL A 5 0.88 36.77 -28.63
CA VAL A 5 1.11 36.30 -27.26
C VAL A 5 0.63 34.84 -27.20
N PRO A 6 1.46 33.88 -26.80
CA PRO A 6 1.05 32.49 -26.84
C PRO A 6 0.03 32.21 -25.74
N LEU A 7 -1.14 31.78 -26.17
CA LEU A 7 -2.25 31.29 -25.35
C LEU A 7 -1.92 29.93 -24.65
N PHE A 8 -0.65 29.57 -24.54
CA PHE A 8 -0.21 28.25 -24.07
C PHE A 8 -0.09 28.14 -22.54
N PHE A 9 -0.20 29.24 -21.81
CA PHE A 9 0.03 29.24 -20.34
C PHE A 9 -1.21 28.93 -19.51
N PHE A 10 -2.38 28.91 -20.09
CA PHE A 10 -3.65 28.75 -19.36
C PHE A 10 -4.13 27.29 -19.20
N LEU A 11 -3.59 26.36 -19.99
CA LEU A 11 -4.00 24.94 -19.92
C LEU A 11 -3.39 24.18 -18.73
N CYS A 12 -2.17 24.51 -18.29
CA CYS A 12 -1.51 23.79 -17.22
C CYS A 12 -2.12 24.00 -15.83
N VAL A 13 -2.71 25.16 -15.56
CA VAL A 13 -3.27 25.49 -14.23
C VAL A 13 -4.58 24.73 -13.98
N GLY A 14 -5.38 24.48 -15.00
CA GLY A 14 -6.64 23.74 -14.87
C GLY A 14 -6.45 22.26 -14.52
N PHE A 15 -5.39 21.64 -15.01
CA PHE A 15 -5.09 20.22 -14.77
C PHE A 15 -4.64 19.96 -13.33
N THR A 16 -3.80 20.79 -12.75
CA THR A 16 -3.31 20.63 -11.37
C THR A 16 -4.40 20.82 -10.32
N PHE A 17 -5.38 21.67 -10.56
CA PHE A 17 -6.55 21.81 -9.69
C PHE A 17 -7.47 20.58 -9.74
N GLY A 18 -7.65 19.99 -10.92
CA GLY A 18 -8.43 18.77 -11.10
C GLY A 18 -7.85 17.59 -10.33
N GLN A 19 -6.54 17.35 -10.45
CA GLN A 19 -5.83 16.26 -9.78
C GLN A 19 -5.99 16.31 -8.26
N LYS A 20 -5.70 17.46 -7.65
CA LYS A 20 -5.82 17.66 -6.19
C LYS A 20 -7.26 17.55 -5.71
N LYS A 21 -8.22 17.96 -6.52
CA LYS A 21 -9.65 17.86 -6.18
C LYS A 21 -10.11 16.42 -6.15
N GLU A 22 -9.79 15.63 -7.19
CA GLU A 22 -10.20 14.21 -7.24
C GLU A 22 -9.45 13.39 -6.18
N LEU A 23 -8.17 13.65 -5.93
CA LEU A 23 -7.43 13.01 -4.85
C LEU A 23 -8.07 13.29 -3.48
N LYS A 24 -8.35 14.55 -3.14
CA LYS A 24 -9.04 14.90 -1.88
C LYS A 24 -10.41 14.27 -1.75
N LYS A 25 -11.13 14.09 -2.87
CA LYS A 25 -12.43 13.43 -2.85
C LYS A 25 -12.27 11.93 -2.53
N ALA A 26 -11.28 11.26 -3.12
CA ALA A 26 -10.96 9.88 -2.82
C ALA A 26 -10.49 9.71 -1.36
N GLU A 27 -9.59 10.58 -0.88
CA GLU A 27 -9.15 10.61 0.52
C GLU A 27 -10.34 10.72 1.49
N LYS A 28 -11.26 11.65 1.25
CA LYS A 28 -12.44 11.81 2.09
C LYS A 28 -13.35 10.57 2.09
N LEU A 29 -13.56 9.94 0.95
CA LEU A 29 -14.35 8.70 0.87
C LEU A 29 -13.68 7.57 1.64
N PHE A 30 -12.37 7.43 1.50
CA PHE A 30 -11.58 6.47 2.27
C PHE A 30 -11.70 6.72 3.78
N GLU A 31 -11.58 7.97 4.24
CA GLU A 31 -11.72 8.35 5.66
C GLU A 31 -13.12 8.08 6.21
N THR A 32 -14.14 8.13 5.39
CA THR A 32 -15.51 7.78 5.77
C THR A 32 -15.84 6.28 5.66
N GLY A 33 -14.86 5.46 5.28
CA GLY A 33 -14.98 4.00 5.18
C GLY A 33 -15.50 3.51 3.81
N ASP A 34 -15.75 4.40 2.86
CA ASP A 34 -16.19 4.01 1.51
C ASP A 34 -14.97 3.75 0.61
N VAL A 35 -14.30 2.62 0.91
CA VAL A 35 -13.06 2.21 0.22
C VAL A 35 -13.29 1.98 -1.27
N GLN A 36 -14.45 1.40 -1.63
CA GLN A 36 -14.76 1.10 -3.03
C GLN A 36 -14.99 2.37 -3.84
N ALA A 37 -15.72 3.34 -3.30
CA ALA A 37 -15.92 4.61 -3.98
C ALA A 37 -14.61 5.41 -4.09
N ALA A 38 -13.73 5.33 -3.09
CA ALA A 38 -12.40 5.91 -3.17
C ALA A 38 -11.59 5.31 -4.32
N SER A 39 -11.53 3.97 -4.44
CA SER A 39 -10.85 3.27 -5.53
C SER A 39 -11.42 3.67 -6.90
N ALA A 40 -12.75 3.67 -7.05
CA ALA A 40 -13.40 4.03 -8.30
C ALA A 40 -13.07 5.47 -8.77
N ILE A 41 -12.90 6.42 -7.84
CA ILE A 41 -12.43 7.77 -8.19
C ILE A 41 -11.00 7.75 -8.70
N LEU A 42 -10.10 7.02 -8.04
CA LEU A 42 -8.71 6.94 -8.48
C LEU A 42 -8.60 6.31 -9.87
N GLU A 43 -9.32 5.22 -10.11
CA GLU A 43 -9.37 4.54 -11.40
C GLU A 43 -9.92 5.43 -12.52
N SER A 44 -11.07 6.07 -12.28
CA SER A 44 -11.69 6.96 -13.29
C SER A 44 -10.88 8.22 -13.57
N SER A 45 -9.98 8.60 -12.66
CA SER A 45 -9.11 9.76 -12.77
C SER A 45 -7.66 9.42 -13.13
N ALA A 46 -7.34 8.17 -13.44
CA ALA A 46 -5.96 7.71 -13.67
C ALA A 46 -5.21 8.56 -14.70
N ALA A 47 -5.80 8.81 -15.87
CA ALA A 47 -5.21 9.65 -16.91
C ALA A 47 -4.94 11.10 -16.44
N LEU A 48 -5.70 11.60 -15.47
CA LEU A 48 -5.48 12.90 -14.87
C LEU A 48 -4.22 12.90 -13.98
N PHE A 49 -3.98 11.78 -13.27
CA PHE A 49 -2.82 11.64 -12.38
C PHE A 49 -1.50 11.37 -13.10
N ASP A 50 -1.51 10.87 -14.34
CA ASP A 50 -0.30 10.65 -15.14
C ASP A 50 0.57 11.90 -15.26
N ALA A 51 -0.08 13.07 -15.44
CA ALA A 51 0.57 14.37 -15.57
C ALA A 51 0.71 15.12 -14.22
N ALA A 52 0.49 14.44 -13.08
CA ALA A 52 0.57 15.07 -11.76
C ALA A 52 2.01 15.35 -11.34
N ASP A 53 2.18 16.36 -10.47
CA ASP A 53 3.44 16.63 -9.82
C ASP A 53 3.82 15.51 -8.81
N ASP A 54 5.10 15.44 -8.42
CA ASP A 54 5.62 14.38 -7.54
C ASP A 54 4.92 14.35 -6.17
N LYS A 55 4.45 15.48 -5.67
CA LYS A 55 3.71 15.53 -4.40
C LYS A 55 2.35 14.89 -4.52
N VAL A 56 1.63 15.19 -5.59
CA VAL A 56 0.32 14.56 -5.85
C VAL A 56 0.51 13.06 -6.10
N LYS A 57 1.52 12.66 -6.87
CA LYS A 57 1.84 11.25 -7.12
C LYS A 57 2.17 10.50 -5.82
N ALA A 58 2.97 11.10 -4.93
CA ALA A 58 3.29 10.49 -3.65
C ALA A 58 2.04 10.34 -2.76
N SER A 59 1.18 11.35 -2.69
CA SER A 59 -0.07 11.26 -1.93
C SER A 59 -1.05 10.24 -2.53
N LEU A 60 -1.12 10.16 -3.86
CA LEU A 60 -1.89 9.14 -4.57
C LEU A 60 -1.39 7.73 -4.23
N THR A 61 -0.08 7.48 -4.37
CA THR A 61 0.53 6.18 -4.05
C THR A 61 0.29 5.79 -2.59
N PHE A 62 0.34 6.77 -1.69
CA PHE A 62 0.05 6.54 -0.27
C PHE A 62 -1.41 6.12 -0.04
N LEU A 63 -2.37 6.79 -0.69
CA LEU A 63 -3.78 6.42 -0.61
C LEU A 63 -4.05 5.05 -1.27
N GLU A 64 -3.44 4.77 -2.42
CA GLU A 64 -3.52 3.46 -3.07
C GLU A 64 -3.01 2.33 -2.17
N GLY A 65 -1.90 2.55 -1.46
CA GLY A 65 -1.39 1.59 -0.46
C GLY A 65 -2.37 1.35 0.67
N LYS A 66 -3.03 2.39 1.18
CA LYS A 66 -4.08 2.28 2.22
C LYS A 66 -5.32 1.54 1.72
N ILE A 67 -5.74 1.79 0.48
CA ILE A 67 -6.86 1.08 -0.17
C ILE A 67 -6.51 -0.40 -0.34
N ALA A 68 -5.33 -0.72 -0.84
CA ALA A 68 -4.85 -2.09 -0.98
C ALA A 68 -4.82 -2.82 0.38
N GLN A 69 -4.31 -2.16 1.43
CA GLN A 69 -4.34 -2.69 2.79
C GLN A 69 -5.77 -2.99 3.27
N SER A 70 -6.71 -2.09 3.01
CA SER A 70 -8.12 -2.28 3.41
C SER A 70 -8.81 -3.42 2.66
N ASN A 71 -8.32 -3.75 1.47
CA ASN A 71 -8.77 -4.89 0.67
C ASN A 71 -7.97 -6.17 0.96
N GLU A 72 -7.09 -6.16 1.96
CA GLU A 72 -6.16 -7.25 2.31
C GLU A 72 -5.18 -7.65 1.18
N ASP A 73 -5.00 -6.80 0.18
CA ASP A 73 -3.91 -6.93 -0.79
C ASP A 73 -2.62 -6.35 -0.19
N PHE A 74 -2.07 -7.12 0.75
CA PHE A 74 -0.91 -6.69 1.52
C PHE A 74 0.37 -6.59 0.70
N GLU A 75 0.52 -7.37 -0.37
CA GLU A 75 1.70 -7.28 -1.25
C GLU A 75 1.71 -5.96 -2.01
N THR A 76 0.58 -5.59 -2.61
CA THR A 76 0.44 -4.28 -3.28
C THR A 76 0.60 -3.15 -2.27
N ALA A 77 -0.02 -3.23 -1.09
CA ALA A 77 0.10 -2.22 -0.05
C ALA A 77 1.58 -2.02 0.38
N TYR A 78 2.30 -3.11 0.62
CA TYR A 78 3.72 -3.09 0.98
C TYR A 78 4.56 -2.44 -0.12
N SER A 79 4.38 -2.86 -1.37
CA SER A 79 5.10 -2.29 -2.51
C SER A 79 4.88 -0.78 -2.64
N LYS A 80 3.63 -0.31 -2.46
CA LYS A 80 3.29 1.11 -2.49
C LYS A 80 3.99 1.88 -1.36
N PHE A 81 3.93 1.39 -0.12
CA PHE A 81 4.57 2.04 1.02
C PHE A 81 6.10 2.04 0.93
N GLU A 82 6.70 0.93 0.48
CA GLU A 82 8.16 0.84 0.26
C GLU A 82 8.63 1.87 -0.76
N SER A 83 7.88 2.06 -1.86
CA SER A 83 8.23 3.06 -2.88
C SER A 83 8.23 4.50 -2.36
N LEU A 84 7.61 4.74 -1.21
CA LEU A 84 7.50 6.05 -0.56
C LEU A 84 8.56 6.29 0.52
N LYS A 85 9.42 5.32 0.81
CA LYS A 85 10.52 5.51 1.77
C LYS A 85 11.42 6.66 1.35
N GLY A 86 11.68 7.57 2.26
CA GLY A 86 12.46 8.78 1.99
C GLY A 86 11.70 9.91 1.27
N ASN A 87 10.44 9.71 0.89
CA ASN A 87 9.65 10.76 0.26
C ASN A 87 9.17 11.79 1.29
N SER A 88 9.58 13.06 1.09
CA SER A 88 9.28 14.15 2.03
C SER A 88 7.79 14.48 2.16
N THR A 89 6.97 14.17 1.16
CA THR A 89 5.53 14.46 1.15
C THR A 89 4.78 13.67 2.21
N VAL A 90 5.18 12.42 2.44
CA VAL A 90 4.53 11.48 3.35
C VAL A 90 5.39 11.09 4.55
N SER A 91 6.56 11.72 4.72
CA SER A 91 7.56 11.36 5.75
C SER A 91 7.03 11.37 7.19
N SER A 92 6.05 12.22 7.49
CA SER A 92 5.41 12.28 8.81
C SER A 92 4.32 11.21 9.03
N GLN A 93 3.71 10.71 7.95
CA GLN A 93 2.59 9.77 8.01
C GLN A 93 3.03 8.33 7.80
N LEU A 94 4.02 8.11 6.93
CA LEU A 94 4.45 6.77 6.52
C LEU A 94 4.91 5.88 7.69
N PRO A 95 5.68 6.35 8.69
CA PRO A 95 6.08 5.49 9.81
C PRO A 95 4.91 4.96 10.63
N GLN A 96 3.93 5.82 10.94
CA GLN A 96 2.71 5.41 11.63
C GLN A 96 1.88 4.45 10.78
N GLN A 97 1.77 4.71 9.48
CA GLN A 97 1.07 3.83 8.54
C GLN A 97 1.74 2.46 8.45
N MET A 98 3.07 2.39 8.43
CA MET A 98 3.81 1.12 8.42
C MET A 98 3.58 0.31 9.70
N THR A 99 3.49 0.96 10.85
CA THR A 99 3.12 0.30 12.11
C THR A 99 1.70 -0.28 12.04
N ALA A 100 0.73 0.51 11.56
CA ALA A 100 -0.65 0.04 11.37
C ALA A 100 -0.74 -1.09 10.33
N PHE A 101 0.05 -1.00 9.27
CA PHE A 101 0.15 -2.02 8.23
C PHE A 101 0.69 -3.34 8.80
N SER A 102 1.79 -3.31 9.54
CA SER A 102 2.36 -4.50 10.19
C SER A 102 1.33 -5.18 11.10
N ALA A 103 0.62 -4.41 11.92
CA ALA A 103 -0.43 -4.95 12.78
C ALA A 103 -1.58 -5.59 11.97
N ALA A 104 -1.99 -4.98 10.86
CA ALA A 104 -3.04 -5.51 10.00
C ALA A 104 -2.62 -6.84 9.35
N VAL A 105 -1.39 -6.94 8.85
CA VAL A 105 -0.83 -8.17 8.27
C VAL A 105 -0.82 -9.31 9.30
N VAL A 106 -0.31 -9.03 10.50
CA VAL A 106 -0.23 -10.04 11.57
C VAL A 106 -1.63 -10.49 12.02
N ASN A 107 -2.56 -9.56 12.23
CA ASN A 107 -3.93 -9.90 12.62
C ASN A 107 -4.64 -10.75 11.56
N SER A 108 -4.46 -10.41 10.28
CA SER A 108 -5.02 -11.20 9.17
C SER A 108 -4.37 -12.60 9.10
N ALA A 109 -3.06 -12.73 9.35
CA ALA A 109 -2.37 -14.01 9.40
C ALA A 109 -2.88 -14.90 10.55
N ILE A 110 -3.15 -14.30 11.72
CA ILE A 110 -3.73 -15.02 12.86
C ILE A 110 -5.13 -15.53 12.51
N ALA A 111 -5.98 -14.69 11.92
CA ALA A 111 -7.32 -15.08 11.48
C ALA A 111 -7.28 -16.23 10.46
N ASP A 112 -6.37 -16.19 9.50
CA ASP A 112 -6.16 -17.28 8.55
C ASP A 112 -5.74 -18.59 9.25
N ASN A 113 -4.84 -18.51 10.23
CA ASN A 113 -4.40 -19.68 10.98
C ASN A 113 -5.57 -20.31 11.77
N GLU A 114 -6.37 -19.49 12.44
CA GLU A 114 -7.57 -19.94 13.17
C GLU A 114 -8.62 -20.56 12.25
N ALA A 115 -8.73 -20.04 11.01
CA ALA A 115 -9.61 -20.59 9.98
C ALA A 115 -9.04 -21.85 9.28
N GLY A 116 -7.81 -22.27 9.60
CA GLY A 116 -7.13 -23.38 8.93
C GLY A 116 -6.55 -23.03 7.56
N ALA A 117 -6.54 -21.76 7.18
CA ALA A 117 -5.94 -21.28 5.93
C ALA A 117 -4.41 -21.09 6.08
N PHE A 118 -3.73 -22.17 6.46
CA PHE A 118 -2.33 -22.14 6.88
C PHE A 118 -1.36 -21.62 5.82
N ALA A 119 -1.60 -21.88 4.54
CA ALA A 119 -0.75 -21.35 3.47
C ALA A 119 -0.83 -19.80 3.38
N ALA A 120 -2.03 -19.24 3.51
CA ALA A 120 -2.23 -17.79 3.54
C ALA A 120 -1.59 -17.16 4.79
N SER A 121 -1.78 -17.81 5.95
CA SER A 121 -1.13 -17.40 7.21
C SER A 121 0.40 -17.38 7.07
N ALA A 122 0.99 -18.44 6.50
CA ALA A 122 2.44 -18.52 6.29
C ALA A 122 2.98 -17.36 5.46
N SER A 123 2.33 -17.04 4.34
CA SER A 123 2.72 -15.94 3.46
C SER A 123 2.63 -14.58 4.16
N LYS A 124 1.54 -14.33 4.91
CA LYS A 124 1.36 -13.08 5.64
C LYS A 124 2.37 -12.93 6.79
N LEU A 125 2.66 -14.02 7.52
CA LEU A 125 3.68 -13.99 8.59
C LEU A 125 5.09 -13.75 8.02
N TYR A 126 5.39 -14.33 6.86
CA TYR A 126 6.64 -14.05 6.16
C TYR A 126 6.74 -12.59 5.70
N LEU A 127 5.63 -12.02 5.21
CA LEU A 127 5.57 -10.58 4.92
C LEU A 127 5.81 -9.75 6.18
N ALA A 128 5.17 -10.08 7.31
CA ALA A 128 5.38 -9.40 8.58
C ALA A 128 6.85 -9.46 9.05
N TYR A 129 7.50 -10.61 8.89
CA TYR A 129 8.94 -10.75 9.13
C TYR A 129 9.76 -9.80 8.25
N ASN A 130 9.45 -9.72 6.95
CA ASN A 130 10.18 -8.86 6.01
C ASN A 130 10.04 -7.36 6.27
N LEU A 131 9.05 -6.93 7.06
CA LEU A 131 8.91 -5.51 7.44
C LEU A 131 10.02 -5.03 8.35
N ASP A 132 10.53 -5.90 9.23
CA ASP A 132 11.68 -5.66 10.11
C ASP A 132 12.30 -7.02 10.52
N LYS A 133 13.22 -7.50 9.73
CA LYS A 133 13.84 -8.83 9.88
C LYS A 133 14.59 -9.02 11.20
N GLU A 134 15.11 -7.94 11.77
CA GLU A 134 15.88 -8.03 13.00
C GLU A 134 14.97 -8.20 14.22
N THR A 135 13.88 -7.47 14.24
CA THR A 135 12.93 -7.44 15.39
C THR A 135 11.87 -8.54 15.29
N ASN A 136 11.51 -8.96 14.08
CA ASN A 136 10.34 -9.79 13.83
C ASN A 136 10.66 -11.29 13.57
N LYS A 137 11.78 -11.80 14.10
CA LYS A 137 12.19 -13.21 13.89
C LYS A 137 11.14 -14.24 14.30
N ASP A 138 10.35 -13.92 15.31
CA ASP A 138 9.26 -14.81 15.75
C ASP A 138 8.22 -15.01 14.64
N TYR A 139 7.97 -14.03 13.80
CA TYR A 139 7.05 -14.19 12.67
C TYR A 139 7.60 -15.16 11.61
N LEU A 140 8.91 -15.19 11.40
CA LEU A 140 9.52 -16.19 10.51
C LEU A 140 9.33 -17.61 11.05
N TYR A 141 9.52 -17.81 12.37
CA TYR A 141 9.24 -19.10 12.99
C TYR A 141 7.77 -19.51 12.85
N TYR A 142 6.84 -18.59 13.06
CA TYR A 142 5.41 -18.89 12.90
C TYR A 142 5.03 -19.09 11.42
N ALA A 143 5.68 -18.39 10.48
CA ALA A 143 5.50 -18.63 9.05
C ALA A 143 5.91 -20.08 8.67
N ALA A 144 7.09 -20.52 9.14
CA ALA A 144 7.55 -21.87 8.94
C ALA A 144 6.59 -22.91 9.54
N SER A 145 6.11 -22.67 10.76
CA SER A 145 5.15 -23.54 11.43
C SER A 145 3.81 -23.62 10.68
N SER A 146 3.32 -22.50 10.17
CA SER A 146 2.10 -22.46 9.34
C SER A 146 2.30 -23.19 8.01
N ALA A 147 3.49 -23.09 7.38
CA ALA A 147 3.82 -23.83 6.18
C ALA A 147 3.82 -25.35 6.44
N VAL A 148 4.32 -25.81 7.60
CA VAL A 148 4.20 -27.22 8.01
C VAL A 148 2.73 -27.63 8.10
N ASN A 149 1.89 -26.84 8.73
CA ASN A 149 0.44 -27.11 8.86
C ASN A 149 -0.29 -27.12 7.50
N ALA A 150 0.22 -26.35 6.54
CA ALA A 150 -0.24 -26.37 5.15
C ALA A 150 0.25 -27.58 4.35
N ASN A 151 1.10 -28.43 4.93
CA ASN A 151 1.84 -29.52 4.30
C ASN A 151 2.82 -29.05 3.21
N ASP A 152 3.21 -27.79 3.21
CA ASP A 152 4.27 -27.24 2.36
C ASP A 152 5.63 -27.34 3.08
N TYR A 153 6.18 -28.54 3.08
CA TYR A 153 7.44 -28.81 3.75
C TYR A 153 8.64 -28.16 3.06
N THR A 154 8.54 -27.86 1.77
CA THR A 154 9.60 -27.14 1.04
C THR A 154 9.69 -25.71 1.54
N LEU A 155 8.58 -25.00 1.58
CA LEU A 155 8.51 -23.64 2.07
C LEU A 155 8.87 -23.56 3.57
N ALA A 156 8.40 -24.52 4.36
CA ALA A 156 8.74 -24.60 5.77
C ALA A 156 10.26 -24.73 5.99
N LEU A 157 10.93 -25.57 5.19
CA LEU A 157 12.38 -25.74 5.25
C LEU A 157 13.13 -24.45 4.85
N GLU A 158 12.65 -23.74 3.82
CA GLU A 158 13.20 -22.44 3.43
C GLU A 158 13.14 -21.44 4.59
N TYR A 159 12.01 -21.31 5.23
CA TYR A 159 11.83 -20.37 6.34
C TYR A 159 12.64 -20.76 7.59
N TYR A 160 12.73 -22.07 7.92
CA TYR A 160 13.58 -22.54 9.02
C TYR A 160 15.08 -22.35 8.75
N ASN A 161 15.51 -22.39 7.50
CA ASN A 161 16.91 -22.14 7.15
C ASN A 161 17.27 -20.65 7.15
N GLU A 162 16.28 -19.76 7.05
CA GLU A 162 16.47 -18.29 7.14
C GLU A 162 16.53 -17.80 8.61
N LEU A 163 16.04 -18.57 9.59
CA LEU A 163 16.08 -18.28 11.03
C LEU A 163 17.51 -18.28 11.58
#